data_6f86cf47b49e1350c6c04dc94ddf8d23
#
_entry.id   6f86cf47b49e1350c6c04dc94ddf8d23
#
_cell.length_a   1.000
_cell.length_b   1.000
_cell.length_c   1.000
_cell.angle_alpha   90.00
_cell.angle_beta   90.00
_cell.angle_gamma   90.00
#
_symmetry.space_group_name_H-M   'P 1'
#
loop_
_entity.id
_entity.type
_entity.pdbx_description
1 polymer ?
#
loop_
_entity_poly.entity_id
_entity_poly.type
_entity_poly.pdbx_seq_one_letter_code
_entity_poly.pdbx_strand_id
1 'polypeptide(L)'
;HCAVDCPHGLTRCDNACRDLTELYLRLDLPKLWGDGKKVAADGTQYDFYEQNLLVGMHFRYKRMGAVAYRHVADNYIAVFRHFIPPGVLEAIYVIEGLLKAGLSVQADTVYSDTHGQSETVFAFTHLLGIQLMPRIRNWKDLHFYRPDKATRYRHIDRVFTDVVDWKLIRDHWRDLMQVAISIQAGRIASPMLLRKLSHEGRHNRLFAAARELGRVLRTVYLLRWISSKDMRQEVSAT
;
A
#
# COMPACT_ATOMS: atom_id res chain seq x y z
N HIS A 1 -15.23 -16.28 -19.11
CA HIS A 1 -15.53 -15.67 -20.40
C HIS A 1 -16.36 -14.36 -20.28
N CYS A 2 -16.13 -13.56 -19.28
CA CYS A 2 -16.75 -12.24 -19.19
C CYS A 2 -15.67 -11.26 -18.82
N ALA A 3 -15.10 -10.54 -19.74
CA ALA A 3 -14.49 -9.28 -19.33
C ALA A 3 -13.36 -8.72 -20.23
N VAL A 4 -13.16 -9.19 -21.43
CA VAL A 4 -12.01 -8.69 -22.21
C VAL A 4 -12.39 -7.68 -23.29
N ASP A 5 -13.65 -7.59 -23.69
CA ASP A 5 -14.00 -6.84 -24.91
C ASP A 5 -14.93 -5.63 -24.73
N CYS A 6 -15.20 -5.18 -23.49
CA CYS A 6 -16.04 -3.99 -23.34
C CYS A 6 -15.71 -3.19 -22.08
N PRO A 7 -15.31 -1.90 -22.19
CA PRO A 7 -15.14 -1.03 -21.02
C PRO A 7 -16.41 -0.94 -20.15
N HIS A 8 -17.58 -1.15 -20.72
CA HIS A 8 -18.85 -1.28 -19.98
C HIS A 8 -19.01 -2.60 -19.21
N GLY A 9 -18.29 -3.66 -19.58
CA GLY A 9 -18.33 -4.94 -18.88
C GLY A 9 -17.59 -4.90 -17.53
N LEU A 10 -16.44 -4.24 -17.47
CA LEU A 10 -15.67 -4.07 -16.23
C LEU A 10 -16.44 -3.26 -15.19
N THR A 11 -17.08 -2.15 -15.60
CA THR A 11 -17.91 -1.33 -14.71
C THR A 11 -19.13 -2.07 -14.19
N ARG A 12 -19.75 -2.95 -14.97
CA ARG A 12 -20.86 -3.80 -14.50
C ARG A 12 -20.42 -4.82 -13.48
N CYS A 13 -19.27 -5.48 -13.68
CA CYS A 13 -18.71 -6.42 -12.71
C CYS A 13 -18.32 -5.71 -11.40
N ASP A 14 -17.72 -4.52 -11.48
CA ASP A 14 -17.35 -3.74 -10.31
C ASP A 14 -18.59 -3.29 -9.51
N ASN A 15 -19.66 -2.88 -10.20
CA ASN A 15 -20.92 -2.52 -9.56
C ASN A 15 -21.59 -3.73 -8.88
N ALA A 16 -21.68 -4.87 -9.58
CA ALA A 16 -22.23 -6.10 -9.00
C ALA A 16 -21.44 -6.56 -7.77
N CYS A 17 -20.13 -6.41 -7.80
CA CYS A 17 -19.27 -6.71 -6.65
C CYS A 17 -19.52 -5.76 -5.49
N ARG A 18 -19.73 -4.47 -5.77
CA ARG A 18 -20.10 -3.47 -4.76
C ARG A 18 -21.43 -3.81 -4.10
N ASP A 19 -22.42 -4.12 -4.93
CA ASP A 19 -23.78 -4.49 -4.44
C ASP A 19 -23.71 -5.75 -3.55
N LEU A 20 -22.92 -6.75 -3.94
CA LEU A 20 -22.68 -7.94 -3.10
C LEU A 20 -21.97 -7.60 -1.79
N THR A 21 -20.97 -6.71 -1.85
CA THR A 21 -20.25 -6.25 -0.66
C THR A 21 -21.19 -5.52 0.29
N GLU A 22 -22.04 -4.63 -0.23
CA GLU A 22 -23.01 -3.90 0.57
C GLU A 22 -24.08 -4.83 1.18
N LEU A 23 -24.54 -5.83 0.42
CA LEU A 23 -25.46 -6.85 0.92
C LEU A 23 -24.81 -7.65 2.06
N TYR A 24 -23.57 -8.08 1.88
CA TYR A 24 -22.83 -8.85 2.88
C TYR A 24 -22.62 -8.04 4.18
N LEU A 25 -22.29 -6.76 4.07
CA LEU A 25 -22.08 -5.88 5.23
C LEU A 25 -23.36 -5.65 6.06
N ARG A 26 -24.55 -5.89 5.48
CA ARG A 26 -25.84 -5.82 6.22
C ARG A 26 -26.10 -7.04 7.08
N LEU A 27 -25.39 -8.15 6.84
CA LEU A 27 -25.54 -9.37 7.62
C LEU A 27 -24.88 -9.18 9.01
N ASP A 28 -25.46 -9.86 10.03
CA ASP A 28 -24.92 -9.78 11.39
C ASP A 28 -23.70 -10.70 11.60
N LEU A 29 -23.66 -11.82 10.89
CA LEU A 29 -22.57 -12.80 11.02
C LEU A 29 -21.16 -12.23 10.76
N PRO A 30 -20.91 -11.43 9.71
CA PRO A 30 -19.60 -10.82 9.48
C PRO A 30 -19.12 -9.92 10.61
N LYS A 31 -20.05 -9.27 11.32
CA LYS A 31 -19.72 -8.37 12.45
C LYS A 31 -19.10 -9.11 13.65
N LEU A 32 -19.25 -10.44 13.72
CA LEU A 32 -18.61 -11.26 14.75
C LEU A 32 -17.11 -11.42 14.54
N TRP A 33 -16.62 -11.29 13.32
CA TRP A 33 -15.21 -11.46 12.97
C TRP A 33 -14.41 -10.16 13.00
N GLY A 34 -15.06 -9.04 12.65
CA GLY A 34 -14.41 -7.74 12.64
C GLY A 34 -15.35 -6.60 12.26
N ASP A 35 -14.87 -5.38 12.47
CA ASP A 35 -15.63 -4.15 12.18
C ASP A 35 -15.35 -3.57 10.78
N GLY A 36 -14.53 -4.25 9.97
CA GLY A 36 -14.16 -3.84 8.63
C GLY A 36 -13.06 -2.77 8.56
N LYS A 37 -12.46 -2.41 9.70
CA LYS A 37 -11.44 -1.34 9.74
C LYS A 37 -10.03 -1.82 9.41
N LYS A 38 -9.77 -3.11 9.57
CA LYS A 38 -8.49 -3.74 9.27
C LYS A 38 -8.59 -4.47 7.95
N VAL A 39 -7.65 -4.21 7.06
CA VAL A 39 -7.62 -4.79 5.72
C VAL A 39 -6.27 -5.44 5.46
N ALA A 40 -6.27 -6.69 5.01
CA ALA A 40 -5.10 -7.36 4.49
C ALA A 40 -5.02 -7.17 2.97
N ALA A 41 -3.88 -6.72 2.48
CA ALA A 41 -3.63 -6.51 1.06
C ALA A 41 -2.52 -7.45 0.58
N ASP A 42 -2.84 -8.32 -0.36
CA ASP A 42 -1.90 -9.32 -0.88
C ASP A 42 -2.15 -9.62 -2.36
N GLY A 43 -1.08 -10.03 -3.05
CA GLY A 43 -1.07 -10.38 -4.45
C GLY A 43 -0.88 -11.88 -4.66
N THR A 44 -1.81 -12.52 -5.36
CA THR A 44 -1.69 -13.92 -5.76
C THR A 44 -1.40 -14.00 -7.25
N GLN A 45 -0.30 -14.67 -7.62
CA GLN A 45 0.01 -14.90 -9.03
C GLN A 45 -0.83 -16.02 -9.59
N TYR A 46 -1.38 -15.78 -10.78
CA TYR A 46 -2.05 -16.77 -11.60
C TYR A 46 -1.29 -16.95 -12.90
N ASP A 47 -1.06 -18.18 -13.29
CA ASP A 47 -0.45 -18.52 -14.58
C ASP A 47 -1.55 -18.47 -15.67
N PHE A 48 -1.26 -17.79 -16.76
CA PHE A 48 -2.16 -17.65 -17.90
C PHE A 48 -1.46 -18.03 -19.20
N TYR A 49 -2.22 -18.36 -20.22
CA TYR A 49 -1.68 -18.56 -21.57
C TYR A 49 -1.23 -17.23 -22.21
N GLU A 50 -0.23 -17.30 -23.06
CA GLU A 50 0.47 -16.12 -23.64
C GLU A 50 -0.43 -15.18 -24.45
N GLN A 51 -1.57 -15.66 -24.96
CA GLN A 51 -2.48 -14.89 -25.83
C GLN A 51 -3.48 -14.01 -25.06
N ASN A 52 -3.27 -13.74 -23.80
CA ASN A 52 -4.14 -12.88 -23.01
C ASN A 52 -3.52 -11.49 -22.84
N LEU A 53 -4.31 -10.42 -23.10
CA LEU A 53 -3.87 -9.02 -23.03
C LEU A 53 -3.38 -8.57 -21.63
N LEU A 54 -3.79 -9.28 -20.57
CA LEU A 54 -3.41 -8.97 -19.18
C LEU A 54 -2.17 -9.72 -18.73
N VAL A 55 -1.61 -10.58 -19.59
CA VAL A 55 -0.49 -11.45 -19.26
C VAL A 55 0.83 -10.74 -19.50
N GLY A 56 1.73 -10.87 -18.56
CA GLY A 56 3.12 -10.46 -18.67
C GLY A 56 4.05 -11.54 -18.12
N MET A 57 5.33 -11.46 -18.48
CA MET A 57 6.33 -12.34 -17.91
C MET A 57 6.69 -11.85 -16.50
N HIS A 58 6.51 -12.70 -15.50
CA HIS A 58 6.97 -12.42 -14.15
C HIS A 58 8.48 -12.62 -14.07
N PHE A 59 9.24 -11.55 -13.90
CA PHE A 59 10.71 -11.57 -13.93
C PHE A 59 11.32 -12.57 -12.92
N ARG A 60 10.76 -12.65 -11.71
CA ARG A 60 11.26 -13.51 -10.63
C ARG A 60 10.95 -14.99 -10.86
N TYR A 61 9.74 -15.29 -11.34
CA TYR A 61 9.29 -16.69 -11.50
C TYR A 61 9.44 -17.22 -12.92
N LYS A 62 9.82 -16.35 -13.88
CA LYS A 62 10.00 -16.68 -15.31
C LYS A 62 8.78 -17.42 -15.91
N ARG A 63 7.57 -17.02 -15.48
CA ARG A 63 6.30 -17.58 -15.94
C ARG A 63 5.42 -16.46 -16.47
N MET A 64 4.61 -16.80 -17.47
CA MET A 64 3.57 -15.90 -17.99
C MET A 64 2.37 -15.93 -17.07
N GLY A 65 1.88 -14.77 -16.66
CA GLY A 65 0.76 -14.70 -15.75
C GLY A 65 0.32 -13.27 -15.44
N ALA A 66 -0.59 -13.14 -14.50
CA ALA A 66 -1.00 -11.87 -13.91
C ALA A 66 -1.12 -12.03 -12.39
N VAL A 67 -1.00 -10.93 -11.67
CA VAL A 67 -1.19 -10.92 -10.22
C VAL A 67 -2.59 -10.44 -9.91
N ALA A 68 -3.39 -11.29 -9.24
CA ALA A 68 -4.65 -10.85 -8.66
C ALA A 68 -4.36 -10.22 -7.29
N TYR A 69 -4.40 -8.89 -7.26
CA TYR A 69 -4.21 -8.13 -6.03
C TYR A 69 -5.56 -7.95 -5.34
N ARG A 70 -5.63 -8.31 -4.06
CA ARG A 70 -6.87 -8.32 -3.29
C ARG A 70 -6.69 -7.58 -1.97
N HIS A 71 -7.75 -6.91 -1.56
CA HIS A 71 -7.90 -6.38 -0.21
C HIS A 71 -9.03 -7.13 0.47
N VAL A 72 -8.72 -7.78 1.58
CA VAL A 72 -9.68 -8.54 2.38
C VAL A 72 -9.78 -7.90 3.75
N ALA A 73 -10.99 -7.50 4.14
CA ALA A 73 -11.23 -6.93 5.45
C ALA A 73 -11.30 -8.02 6.54
N ASP A 74 -11.14 -7.62 7.81
CA ASP A 74 -11.17 -8.50 8.98
C ASP A 74 -12.50 -9.22 9.18
N ASN A 75 -13.58 -8.73 8.56
CA ASN A 75 -14.87 -9.41 8.45
C ASN A 75 -14.98 -10.39 7.28
N TYR A 76 -13.84 -10.79 6.68
CA TYR A 76 -13.70 -11.74 5.57
C TYR A 76 -14.35 -11.33 4.25
N ILE A 77 -14.59 -10.03 4.04
CA ILE A 77 -15.04 -9.55 2.74
C ILE A 77 -13.89 -9.06 1.89
N ALA A 78 -13.89 -9.45 0.60
CA ALA A 78 -12.97 -8.89 -0.39
C ALA A 78 -13.50 -7.54 -0.86
N VAL A 79 -12.94 -6.47 -0.31
CA VAL A 79 -13.36 -5.08 -0.58
C VAL A 79 -12.81 -4.51 -1.88
N PHE A 80 -11.70 -5.05 -2.35
CA PHE A 80 -11.07 -4.65 -3.60
C PHE A 80 -10.37 -5.83 -4.27
N ARG A 81 -10.40 -5.85 -5.60
CA ARG A 81 -9.69 -6.81 -6.42
C ARG A 81 -9.28 -6.17 -7.74
N HIS A 82 -8.05 -6.39 -8.14
CA HIS A 82 -7.53 -5.90 -9.40
C HIS A 82 -6.50 -6.88 -9.97
N PHE A 83 -6.52 -7.06 -11.30
CA PHE A 83 -5.46 -7.79 -11.98
C PHE A 83 -4.38 -6.81 -12.40
N ILE A 84 -3.15 -7.05 -11.95
CA ILE A 84 -2.00 -6.24 -12.27
C ILE A 84 -0.98 -7.06 -13.07
N PRO A 85 -0.30 -6.44 -14.05
CA PRO A 85 0.78 -7.10 -14.76
C PRO A 85 1.90 -7.49 -13.79
N PRO A 86 2.57 -8.63 -13.99
CA PRO A 86 3.70 -9.02 -13.19
C PRO A 86 4.83 -7.99 -13.29
N GLY A 87 5.56 -7.79 -12.18
CA GLY A 87 6.69 -6.84 -12.12
C GLY A 87 6.30 -5.39 -11.84
N VAL A 88 5.01 -5.10 -11.70
CA VAL A 88 4.55 -3.81 -11.16
C VAL A 88 4.72 -3.81 -9.64
N LEU A 89 5.11 -2.66 -9.09
CA LEU A 89 5.23 -2.51 -7.64
C LEU A 89 3.83 -2.59 -6.99
N GLU A 90 3.50 -3.72 -6.39
CA GLU A 90 2.18 -4.03 -5.79
C GLU A 90 1.80 -3.02 -4.71
N ALA A 91 2.78 -2.50 -3.98
CA ALA A 91 2.61 -1.50 -2.94
C ALA A 91 1.83 -0.23 -3.40
N ILE A 92 1.87 0.08 -4.70
CA ILE A 92 1.13 1.20 -5.28
C ILE A 92 -0.38 0.96 -5.22
N TYR A 93 -0.81 -0.31 -5.38
CA TYR A 93 -2.22 -0.69 -5.39
C TYR A 93 -2.83 -0.78 -4.00
N VAL A 94 -2.01 -0.78 -2.93
CA VAL A 94 -2.51 -0.65 -1.55
C VAL A 94 -3.39 0.58 -1.41
N ILE A 95 -2.92 1.73 -1.89
CA ILE A 95 -3.64 3.01 -1.78
C ILE A 95 -4.88 3.00 -2.68
N GLU A 96 -4.74 2.53 -3.92
CA GLU A 96 -5.86 2.50 -4.87
C GLU A 96 -7.00 1.62 -4.39
N GLY A 97 -6.67 0.44 -3.83
CA GLY A 97 -7.67 -0.49 -3.33
C GLY A 97 -8.53 0.10 -2.22
N LEU A 98 -7.93 0.85 -1.31
CA LEU A 98 -8.64 1.51 -0.22
C LEU A 98 -9.52 2.65 -0.71
N LEU A 99 -9.04 3.45 -1.65
CA LEU A 99 -9.81 4.56 -2.21
C LEU A 99 -10.99 4.06 -3.05
N LYS A 100 -10.82 2.96 -3.79
CA LYS A 100 -11.89 2.35 -4.60
C LYS A 100 -12.90 1.55 -3.79
N ALA A 101 -12.51 1.03 -2.62
CA ALA A 101 -13.44 0.37 -1.70
C ALA A 101 -14.58 1.31 -1.24
N GLY A 102 -14.39 2.63 -1.40
CA GLY A 102 -15.41 3.64 -1.21
C GLY A 102 -15.83 3.84 0.24
N LEU A 103 -16.96 4.52 0.42
CA LEU A 103 -17.52 4.86 1.75
C LEU A 103 -18.01 3.62 2.53
N SER A 104 -18.16 2.47 1.86
CA SER A 104 -18.68 1.24 2.49
C SER A 104 -17.65 0.57 3.42
N VAL A 105 -16.35 0.87 3.24
CA VAL A 105 -15.28 0.30 4.08
C VAL A 105 -14.38 1.41 4.56
N GLN A 106 -14.54 1.77 5.83
CA GLN A 106 -13.69 2.75 6.52
C GLN A 106 -12.46 2.03 7.08
N ALA A 107 -11.61 1.49 6.20
CA ALA A 107 -10.36 0.90 6.63
C ALA A 107 -9.40 1.98 7.11
N ASP A 108 -9.00 1.91 8.35
CA ASP A 108 -7.99 2.78 8.96
C ASP A 108 -6.60 2.12 9.02
N THR A 109 -6.56 0.78 8.95
CA THR A 109 -5.33 0.00 9.06
C THR A 109 -5.19 -1.00 7.91
N VAL A 110 -4.03 -1.01 7.25
CA VAL A 110 -3.71 -1.94 6.17
C VAL A 110 -2.49 -2.77 6.48
N TYR A 111 -2.68 -4.07 6.46
CA TYR A 111 -1.61 -5.06 6.51
C TYR A 111 -1.19 -5.42 5.09
N SER A 112 0.09 -5.41 4.83
CA SER A 112 0.65 -5.78 3.54
C SER A 112 1.85 -6.70 3.69
N ASP A 113 2.23 -7.32 2.59
CA ASP A 113 3.46 -8.09 2.51
C ASP A 113 4.72 -7.18 2.59
N THR A 114 5.88 -7.77 2.36
CA THR A 114 7.17 -7.05 2.39
C THR A 114 7.31 -5.97 1.30
N HIS A 115 6.50 -6.01 0.24
CA HIS A 115 6.48 -4.98 -0.81
C HIS A 115 5.89 -3.66 -0.31
N GLY A 116 5.02 -3.70 0.72
CA GLY A 116 4.48 -2.50 1.38
C GLY A 116 5.50 -1.66 2.16
N GLN A 117 6.74 -2.12 2.32
CA GLN A 117 7.79 -1.38 3.04
C GLN A 117 8.35 -0.16 2.28
N SER A 118 7.80 0.18 1.12
CA SER A 118 8.23 1.34 0.33
C SER A 118 8.04 2.65 1.09
N GLU A 119 9.09 3.46 1.15
CA GLU A 119 9.09 4.74 1.87
C GLU A 119 8.00 5.69 1.33
N THR A 120 7.80 5.74 0.02
CA THR A 120 6.76 6.58 -0.60
C THR A 120 5.35 6.11 -0.27
N VAL A 121 5.14 4.79 -0.14
CA VAL A 121 3.84 4.24 0.27
C VAL A 121 3.53 4.62 1.71
N PHE A 122 4.51 4.53 2.63
CA PHE A 122 4.36 5.02 4.00
C PHE A 122 3.97 6.49 4.06
N ALA A 123 4.59 7.33 3.21
CA ALA A 123 4.26 8.75 3.18
C ALA A 123 2.81 9.00 2.76
N PHE A 124 2.40 8.45 1.63
CA PHE A 124 1.06 8.71 1.10
C PHE A 124 -0.06 8.03 1.89
N THR A 125 0.15 6.82 2.41
CA THR A 125 -0.84 6.20 3.31
C THR A 125 -1.06 7.06 4.55
N HIS A 126 0.00 7.57 5.15
CA HIS A 126 -0.11 8.46 6.31
C HIS A 126 -0.83 9.77 5.97
N LEU A 127 -0.51 10.42 4.86
CA LEU A 127 -1.17 11.66 4.41
C LEU A 127 -2.67 11.45 4.11
N LEU A 128 -3.06 10.22 3.77
CA LEU A 128 -4.45 9.81 3.56
C LEU A 128 -5.15 9.33 4.85
N GLY A 129 -4.45 9.36 5.98
CA GLY A 129 -5.01 8.92 7.28
C GLY A 129 -5.03 7.40 7.46
N ILE A 130 -4.30 6.65 6.65
CA ILE A 130 -4.25 5.19 6.67
C ILE A 130 -3.00 4.72 7.40
N GLN A 131 -3.15 3.83 8.38
CA GLN A 131 -2.04 3.19 9.06
C GLN A 131 -1.56 1.97 8.26
N LEU A 132 -0.32 2.03 7.76
CA LEU A 132 0.30 0.94 7.02
C LEU A 132 1.10 0.04 7.97
N MET A 133 0.84 -1.28 7.91
CA MET A 133 1.42 -2.32 8.76
C MET A 133 2.04 -3.42 7.90
N PRO A 134 3.18 -3.20 7.23
CA PRO A 134 3.79 -4.20 6.38
C PRO A 134 4.52 -5.27 7.17
N ARG A 135 4.56 -6.49 6.65
CA ARG A 135 5.42 -7.56 7.17
C ARG A 135 6.89 -7.18 7.06
N ILE A 136 7.66 -7.45 8.11
CA ILE A 136 9.10 -7.23 8.13
C ILE A 136 9.81 -8.56 7.86
N ARG A 137 10.55 -8.59 6.76
CA ARG A 137 11.56 -9.62 6.43
C ARG A 137 12.95 -9.02 6.58
N ASN A 138 13.99 -9.75 6.43
CA ASN A 138 15.38 -9.29 6.26
C ASN A 138 15.81 -8.14 7.19
N TRP A 139 15.94 -8.46 8.47
CA TRP A 139 16.41 -7.52 9.50
C TRP A 139 17.73 -6.81 9.16
N LYS A 140 18.60 -7.47 8.40
CA LYS A 140 19.92 -6.96 8.03
C LYS A 140 19.84 -5.76 7.10
N ASP A 141 18.74 -5.62 6.37
CA ASP A 141 18.53 -4.58 5.36
C ASP A 141 17.69 -3.41 5.89
N LEU A 142 17.37 -3.41 7.20
CA LEU A 142 16.60 -2.34 7.80
C LEU A 142 17.48 -1.13 8.12
N HIS A 143 17.12 0.00 7.56
CA HIS A 143 17.75 1.28 7.83
C HIS A 143 16.81 2.17 8.63
N PHE A 144 17.37 2.80 9.68
CA PHE A 144 16.70 3.78 10.52
C PHE A 144 17.29 5.15 10.27
N TYR A 145 16.47 6.17 10.36
CA TYR A 145 16.87 7.54 10.06
C TYR A 145 16.80 8.40 11.32
N ARG A 146 17.86 9.14 11.61
CA ARG A 146 17.93 10.07 12.76
C ARG A 146 17.13 11.33 12.48
N PRO A 147 16.50 11.92 13.50
CA PRO A 147 15.85 13.22 13.34
C PRO A 147 16.88 14.34 13.07
N ASP A 148 18.07 14.26 13.65
CA ASP A 148 19.15 15.22 13.49
C ASP A 148 20.54 14.58 13.72
N LYS A 149 21.60 15.33 13.43
CA LYS A 149 22.99 14.90 13.59
C LYS A 149 23.46 14.80 15.04
N ALA A 150 22.79 15.51 15.96
CA ALA A 150 23.20 15.57 17.36
C ALA A 150 22.60 14.41 18.18
N THR A 151 21.42 13.92 17.78
CA THR A 151 20.73 12.84 18.49
C THR A 151 21.54 11.54 18.48
N ARG A 152 21.76 10.98 19.66
CA ARG A 152 22.42 9.70 19.89
C ARG A 152 21.55 8.80 20.77
N TYR A 153 21.56 7.52 20.45
CA TYR A 153 20.79 6.50 21.17
C TYR A 153 21.73 5.53 21.91
N ARG A 154 21.53 5.37 23.20
CA ARG A 154 22.44 4.58 24.05
C ARG A 154 22.65 3.13 23.58
N HIS A 155 21.59 2.47 23.14
CA HIS A 155 21.61 1.03 22.84
C HIS A 155 21.46 0.69 21.37
N ILE A 156 20.78 1.53 20.59
CA ILE A 156 20.39 1.25 19.21
C ILE A 156 21.02 2.21 18.19
N ASP A 157 22.00 3.00 18.60
CA ASP A 157 22.61 4.03 17.75
C ASP A 157 23.18 3.47 16.43
N ARG A 158 23.69 2.25 16.46
CA ARG A 158 24.31 1.58 15.30
C ARG A 158 23.32 1.24 14.17
N VAL A 159 22.02 1.15 14.45
CA VAL A 159 21.00 0.86 13.42
C VAL A 159 20.56 2.10 12.66
N PHE A 160 20.93 3.29 13.13
CA PHE A 160 20.66 4.55 12.48
C PHE A 160 21.79 4.90 11.51
N THR A 161 21.50 4.87 10.22
CA THR A 161 22.49 5.02 9.16
C THR A 161 22.56 6.43 8.60
N ASP A 162 21.48 7.18 8.62
CA ASP A 162 21.38 8.48 7.96
C ASP A 162 20.48 9.46 8.74
N VAL A 163 20.42 10.70 8.30
CA VAL A 163 19.65 11.79 8.91
C VAL A 163 18.56 12.26 7.97
N VAL A 164 17.39 12.57 8.53
CA VAL A 164 16.22 13.07 7.78
C VAL A 164 16.47 14.50 7.28
N ASP A 165 16.16 14.75 6.01
CA ASP A 165 16.14 16.11 5.45
C ASP A 165 14.79 16.79 5.70
N TRP A 166 14.64 17.38 6.89
CA TRP A 166 13.44 18.12 7.27
C TRP A 166 13.20 19.39 6.42
N LYS A 167 14.27 19.96 5.86
CA LYS A 167 14.14 21.13 5.01
C LYS A 167 13.43 20.76 3.73
N LEU A 168 13.82 19.67 3.10
CA LEU A 168 13.19 19.15 1.89
C LEU A 168 11.70 18.86 2.11
N ILE A 169 11.34 18.23 3.25
CA ILE A 169 9.94 17.97 3.60
C ILE A 169 9.16 19.27 3.73
N ARG A 170 9.68 20.26 4.46
CA ARG A 170 8.99 21.56 4.68
C ARG A 170 8.82 22.34 3.39
N ASP A 171 9.85 22.41 2.56
CA ASP A 171 9.84 23.16 1.32
C ASP A 171 8.77 22.64 0.34
N HIS A 172 8.48 21.32 0.38
CA HIS A 172 7.51 20.65 -0.50
C HIS A 172 6.24 20.17 0.23
N TRP A 173 6.01 20.58 1.48
CA TRP A 173 4.85 20.12 2.25
C TRP A 173 3.52 20.42 1.58
N ARG A 174 3.37 21.64 1.05
CA ARG A 174 2.15 22.05 0.33
C ARG A 174 1.88 21.19 -0.89
N ASP A 175 2.91 20.85 -1.63
CA ASP A 175 2.80 20.02 -2.83
C ASP A 175 2.44 18.57 -2.47
N LEU A 176 3.02 18.02 -1.40
CA LEU A 176 2.66 16.71 -0.88
C LEU A 176 1.19 16.64 -0.47
N MET A 177 0.70 17.64 0.25
CA MET A 177 -0.72 17.74 0.63
C MET A 177 -1.63 17.88 -0.59
N GLN A 178 -1.24 18.69 -1.58
CA GLN A 178 -2.01 18.83 -2.82
C GLN A 178 -2.15 17.50 -3.57
N VAL A 179 -1.08 16.70 -3.61
CA VAL A 179 -1.12 15.36 -4.20
C VAL A 179 -2.05 14.44 -3.40
N ALA A 180 -1.94 14.41 -2.08
CA ALA A 180 -2.80 13.59 -1.22
C ALA A 180 -4.29 13.94 -1.41
N ILE A 181 -4.63 15.22 -1.41
CA ILE A 181 -5.99 15.71 -1.65
C ILE A 181 -6.47 15.32 -3.06
N SER A 182 -5.61 15.41 -4.07
CA SER A 182 -5.95 15.06 -5.45
C SER A 182 -6.22 13.55 -5.61
N ILE A 183 -5.48 12.72 -4.87
CA ILE A 183 -5.71 11.27 -4.79
C ILE A 183 -7.04 11.00 -4.09
N GLN A 184 -7.27 11.61 -2.93
CA GLN A 184 -8.51 11.44 -2.16
C GLN A 184 -9.75 11.89 -2.92
N ALA A 185 -9.62 12.96 -3.70
CA ALA A 185 -10.70 13.46 -4.59
C ALA A 185 -10.89 12.63 -5.86
N GLY A 186 -10.12 11.55 -6.07
CA GLY A 186 -10.20 10.70 -7.26
C GLY A 186 -9.75 11.38 -8.56
N ARG A 187 -9.13 12.56 -8.48
CA ARG A 187 -8.66 13.32 -9.67
C ARG A 187 -7.41 12.74 -10.29
N ILE A 188 -6.62 12.03 -9.50
CA ILE A 188 -5.40 11.35 -9.93
C ILE A 188 -5.48 9.91 -9.47
N ALA A 189 -5.32 8.97 -10.40
CA ALA A 189 -5.17 7.56 -10.05
C ALA A 189 -3.86 7.36 -9.32
N SER A 190 -3.91 6.85 -8.09
CA SER A 190 -2.74 6.64 -7.23
C SER A 190 -1.63 5.80 -7.88
N PRO A 191 -1.92 4.71 -8.63
CA PRO A 191 -0.89 3.92 -9.29
C PRO A 191 -0.15 4.67 -10.38
N MET A 192 -0.87 5.49 -11.17
CA MET A 192 -0.26 6.29 -12.24
C MET A 192 0.69 7.33 -11.65
N LEU A 193 0.28 8.01 -10.57
CA LEU A 193 1.08 9.01 -9.90
C LEU A 193 2.35 8.39 -9.29
N LEU A 194 2.20 7.34 -8.50
CA LEU A 194 3.34 6.71 -7.83
C LEU A 194 4.29 6.07 -8.84
N ARG A 195 3.78 5.54 -9.96
CA ARG A 195 4.62 5.05 -11.07
C ARG A 195 5.40 6.19 -11.72
N LYS A 196 4.76 7.31 -12.06
CA LYS A 196 5.45 8.51 -12.59
C LYS A 196 6.50 9.03 -11.62
N LEU A 197 6.14 9.19 -10.36
CA LEU A 197 7.06 9.64 -9.33
C LEU A 197 8.27 8.68 -9.17
N SER A 198 8.08 7.38 -9.26
CA SER A 198 9.18 6.41 -9.13
C SER A 198 10.09 6.32 -10.36
N HIS A 199 9.56 6.51 -11.58
CA HIS A 199 10.35 6.48 -12.81
C HIS A 199 11.14 7.77 -13.08
N GLU A 200 10.58 8.92 -12.77
CA GLU A 200 11.23 10.24 -12.91
C GLU A 200 12.11 10.61 -11.70
N GLY A 201 12.27 9.68 -10.78
CA GLY A 201 12.63 9.90 -9.38
C GLY A 201 14.00 10.51 -9.10
N ARG A 202 14.96 10.53 -10.04
CA ARG A 202 16.29 11.10 -9.75
C ARG A 202 16.31 12.65 -9.73
N HIS A 203 15.36 13.30 -10.41
CA HIS A 203 15.28 14.77 -10.51
C HIS A 203 14.01 15.37 -9.91
N ASN A 204 13.05 14.54 -9.48
CA ASN A 204 11.79 15.02 -8.93
C ASN A 204 11.92 15.28 -7.43
N ARG A 205 12.01 16.56 -7.06
CA ARG A 205 12.12 16.99 -5.66
C ARG A 205 10.90 16.60 -4.82
N LEU A 206 9.72 16.58 -5.40
CA LEU A 206 8.50 16.15 -4.71
C LEU A 206 8.56 14.67 -4.33
N PHE A 207 9.04 13.82 -5.23
CA PHE A 207 9.29 12.41 -4.92
C PHE A 207 10.33 12.24 -3.82
N ALA A 208 11.43 13.01 -3.88
CA ALA A 208 12.45 13.00 -2.85
C ALA A 208 11.88 13.42 -1.48
N ALA A 209 11.02 14.46 -1.43
CA ALA A 209 10.35 14.89 -0.21
C ALA A 209 9.37 13.84 0.33
N ALA A 210 8.59 13.18 -0.54
CA ALA A 210 7.72 12.07 -0.16
C ALA A 210 8.53 10.91 0.42
N ARG A 211 9.67 10.59 -0.17
CA ARG A 211 10.58 9.55 0.33
C ARG A 211 11.16 9.91 1.68
N GLU A 212 11.59 11.15 1.90
CA GLU A 212 12.08 11.61 3.22
C GLU A 212 10.99 11.51 4.29
N LEU A 213 9.76 11.93 4.00
CA LEU A 213 8.63 11.76 4.91
C LEU A 213 8.39 10.28 5.22
N GLY A 214 8.43 9.43 4.21
CA GLY A 214 8.30 7.98 4.38
C GLY A 214 9.40 7.35 5.22
N ARG A 215 10.63 7.84 5.14
CA ARG A 215 11.77 7.43 5.99
C ARG A 215 11.49 7.67 7.47
N VAL A 216 10.92 8.84 7.79
CA VAL A 216 10.51 9.17 9.16
C VAL A 216 9.44 8.18 9.64
N LEU A 217 8.36 8.03 8.88
CA LEU A 217 7.22 7.21 9.24
C LEU A 217 7.59 5.72 9.36
N ARG A 218 8.37 5.23 8.41
CA ARG A 218 8.90 3.86 8.44
C ARG A 218 9.80 3.64 9.67
N THR A 219 10.66 4.60 10.01
CA THR A 219 11.51 4.50 11.21
C THR A 219 10.65 4.41 12.47
N VAL A 220 9.62 5.24 12.60
CA VAL A 220 8.67 5.21 13.73
C VAL A 220 7.96 3.85 13.78
N TYR A 221 7.49 3.35 12.63
CA TYR A 221 6.87 2.03 12.54
C TYR A 221 7.82 0.92 13.01
N LEU A 222 9.05 0.89 12.51
CA LEU A 222 10.05 -0.12 12.86
C LEU A 222 10.41 -0.09 14.35
N LEU A 223 10.53 1.10 14.94
CA LEU A 223 10.81 1.24 16.39
C LEU A 223 9.64 0.70 17.21
N ARG A 224 8.40 0.99 16.85
CA ARG A 224 7.19 0.43 17.48
C ARG A 224 7.13 -1.09 17.33
N TRP A 225 7.40 -1.59 16.14
CA TRP A 225 7.37 -3.02 15.85
C TRP A 225 8.42 -3.80 16.65
N ILE A 226 9.65 -3.25 16.83
CA ILE A 226 10.68 -3.83 17.69
C ILE A 226 10.23 -3.85 19.15
N SER A 227 9.63 -2.77 19.61
CA SER A 227 9.28 -2.58 21.04
C SER A 227 8.06 -3.38 21.46
N SER A 228 7.11 -3.67 20.56
CA SER A 228 5.86 -4.35 20.86
C SER A 228 5.82 -5.79 20.35
N LYS A 229 5.68 -6.75 21.27
CA LYS A 229 5.47 -8.16 20.93
C LYS A 229 4.10 -8.38 20.28
N ASP A 230 3.08 -7.72 20.79
CA ASP A 230 1.70 -7.86 20.31
C ASP A 230 1.58 -7.37 18.87
N MET A 231 2.17 -6.22 18.55
CA MET A 231 2.22 -5.72 17.19
C MET A 231 2.95 -6.69 16.22
N ARG A 232 4.03 -7.33 16.68
CA ARG A 232 4.72 -8.35 15.87
C ARG A 232 3.85 -9.57 15.61
N GLN A 233 3.12 -10.03 16.62
CA GLN A 233 2.20 -11.16 16.50
C GLN A 233 1.03 -10.81 15.57
N GLU A 234 0.44 -9.64 15.72
CA GLU A 234 -0.64 -9.16 14.88
C GLU A 234 -0.22 -9.11 13.40
N VAL A 235 0.89 -8.45 13.09
CA VAL A 235 1.41 -8.38 11.69
C VAL A 235 1.79 -9.74 11.12
N SER A 236 2.15 -10.71 11.96
CA SER A 236 2.52 -12.06 11.52
C SER A 236 1.33 -12.98 11.32
N ALA A 237 0.21 -12.70 11.99
CA ALA A 237 -1.01 -13.51 11.93
C ALA A 237 -1.90 -13.15 10.71
N THR A 238 -1.68 -11.96 10.16
CA THR A 238 -2.39 -11.46 8.97
C THR A 238 -1.64 -11.82 7.70
#